data_704f0eee59702948f9ca43c76ae60bfe
#
_entry.id   704f0eee59702948f9ca43c76ae60bfe
#
_cell.length_a   1.000
_cell.length_b   1.000
_cell.length_c   1.000
_cell.angle_alpha   90.00
_cell.angle_beta   90.00
_cell.angle_gamma   90.00
#
_symmetry.space_group_name_H-M   'P 1'
#
loop_
_entity.id
_entity.type
_entity.pdbx_description
1 polymer ?
#
loop_
_entity_poly.entity_id
_entity_poly.type
_entity_poly.pdbx_seq_one_letter_code
_entity_poly.pdbx_strand_id
1 'polypeptide(L)'
;DKHIAFSCSSDYYGNTTWQLNNIGTYQPGNAMLAMEAMRYLFGKDAHPARWRKVLKDLKWAGRMEEVLPGVYVDGAHNISAVDAFTRSVPKDEGGYIIVFSAVKDKEYEKMVSMLCKNLQPDMYIVTHIEDARGEDAKRLGSIFRQYTDRPVRVLESVKDALMTALAQRGSHRIYCLGSLYLTGMIKELIQEVNTDA
;
A
#
# COMPACT_ATOMS: atom_id res chain seq x y z
N ASP A 1 6.63 14.68 -2.54
CA ASP A 1 6.58 14.24 -3.94
C ASP A 1 5.82 12.93 -4.07
N LYS A 2 4.89 12.85 -5.06
CA LYS A 2 4.04 11.68 -5.31
C LYS A 2 4.63 10.72 -6.35
N HIS A 3 5.93 10.84 -6.64
CA HIS A 3 6.58 10.02 -7.65
C HIS A 3 7.97 9.57 -7.23
N ILE A 4 8.36 8.41 -7.74
CA ILE A 4 9.70 7.88 -7.61
C ILE A 4 10.43 8.12 -8.93
N ALA A 5 11.62 8.72 -8.84
CA ALA A 5 12.58 8.75 -9.92
C ALA A 5 13.64 7.67 -9.69
N PHE A 6 14.01 6.94 -10.74
CA PHE A 6 15.07 5.94 -10.70
C PHE A 6 15.89 5.98 -11.99
N SER A 7 17.14 5.58 -11.89
CA SER A 7 18.06 5.50 -13.03
C SER A 7 18.42 4.05 -13.32
N CYS A 8 18.51 3.73 -14.57
CA CYS A 8 19.08 2.48 -15.04
C CYS A 8 20.28 2.81 -15.92
N SER A 9 21.46 2.35 -15.50
CA SER A 9 22.67 2.46 -16.32
C SER A 9 22.91 1.16 -17.07
N SER A 10 22.68 1.18 -18.37
CA SER A 10 22.97 0.07 -19.26
C SER A 10 23.20 0.57 -20.69
N ASP A 11 23.93 -0.21 -21.49
CA ASP A 11 24.15 0.11 -22.92
C ASP A 11 22.84 0.22 -23.71
N TYR A 12 21.79 -0.51 -23.28
CA TYR A 12 20.49 -0.51 -23.93
C TYR A 12 19.61 0.69 -23.53
N TYR A 13 19.55 1.02 -22.23
CA TYR A 13 18.70 2.09 -21.69
C TYR A 13 19.41 3.44 -21.59
N GLY A 14 20.74 3.44 -21.70
CA GLY A 14 21.58 4.62 -21.47
C GLY A 14 21.52 5.11 -20.03
N ASN A 15 22.06 6.30 -19.79
CA ASN A 15 21.98 6.98 -18.48
C ASN A 15 20.68 7.79 -18.41
N THR A 16 19.54 7.09 -18.35
CA THR A 16 18.23 7.71 -18.41
C THR A 16 17.55 7.66 -17.04
N THR A 17 16.97 8.77 -16.63
CA THR A 17 16.08 8.85 -15.47
C THR A 17 14.65 8.51 -15.89
N TRP A 18 14.06 7.60 -15.15
CA TRP A 18 12.67 7.13 -15.27
C TRP A 18 11.85 7.68 -14.12
N GLN A 19 10.56 7.88 -14.32
CA GLN A 19 9.63 8.34 -13.30
C GLN A 19 8.42 7.41 -13.23
N LEU A 20 7.97 7.15 -12.00
CA LEU A 20 6.74 6.42 -11.71
C LEU A 20 5.83 7.32 -10.88
N ASN A 21 4.57 7.43 -11.26
CA ASN A 21 3.54 8.10 -10.45
C ASN A 21 3.09 7.19 -9.31
N ASN A 22 4.00 6.93 -8.39
CA ASN A 22 3.81 6.04 -7.23
C ASN A 22 4.87 6.33 -6.18
N ILE A 23 4.59 6.03 -4.91
CA ILE A 23 5.51 6.19 -3.79
C ILE A 23 6.08 4.85 -3.27
N GLY A 24 5.63 3.72 -3.82
CA GLY A 24 6.10 2.39 -3.43
C GLY A 24 7.54 2.14 -3.89
N THR A 25 8.48 2.06 -2.96
CA THR A 25 9.92 1.88 -3.26
C THR A 25 10.27 0.58 -3.99
N TYR A 26 9.34 -0.37 -4.03
CA TYR A 26 9.43 -1.62 -4.78
C TYR A 26 9.06 -1.49 -6.26
N GLN A 27 8.40 -0.42 -6.66
CA GLN A 27 7.91 -0.23 -8.02
C GLN A 27 9.01 -0.02 -9.08
N PRO A 28 10.14 0.62 -8.80
CA PRO A 28 11.27 0.63 -9.74
C PRO A 28 11.72 -0.76 -10.18
N GLY A 29 11.83 -1.70 -9.24
CA GLY A 29 12.17 -3.10 -9.54
C GLY A 29 11.14 -3.78 -10.43
N ASN A 30 9.84 -3.58 -10.14
CA ASN A 30 8.75 -4.10 -10.97
C ASN A 30 8.77 -3.51 -12.38
N ALA A 31 9.00 -2.20 -12.50
CA ALA A 31 9.11 -1.51 -13.78
C ALA A 31 10.28 -2.06 -14.60
N MET A 32 11.46 -2.23 -13.97
CA MET A 32 12.63 -2.79 -14.64
C MET A 32 12.37 -4.21 -15.14
N LEU A 33 11.75 -5.06 -14.34
CA LEU A 33 11.39 -6.42 -14.74
C LEU A 33 10.43 -6.41 -15.95
N ALA A 34 9.42 -5.55 -15.93
CA ALA A 34 8.49 -5.39 -17.06
C ALA A 34 9.21 -4.89 -18.32
N MET A 35 10.12 -3.93 -18.18
CA MET A 35 10.91 -3.40 -19.29
C MET A 35 11.82 -4.47 -19.91
N GLU A 36 12.48 -5.29 -19.09
CA GLU A 36 13.31 -6.40 -19.58
C GLU A 36 12.46 -7.48 -20.28
N ALA A 37 11.28 -7.79 -19.75
CA ALA A 37 10.35 -8.71 -20.40
C ALA A 37 9.90 -8.17 -21.77
N MET A 38 9.57 -6.88 -21.87
CA MET A 38 9.22 -6.24 -23.13
C MET A 38 10.39 -6.23 -24.12
N ARG A 39 11.60 -5.93 -23.65
CA ARG A 39 12.81 -6.01 -24.46
C ARG A 39 13.02 -7.40 -25.03
N TYR A 40 12.85 -8.42 -24.22
CA TYR A 40 13.00 -9.82 -24.65
C TYR A 40 11.94 -10.20 -25.72
N LEU A 41 10.68 -9.83 -25.48
CA LEU A 41 9.57 -10.19 -26.36
C LEU A 41 9.61 -9.44 -27.71
N PHE A 42 9.97 -8.17 -27.73
CA PHE A 42 9.90 -7.33 -28.91
C PHE A 42 11.27 -7.11 -29.59
N GLY A 43 12.37 -7.47 -28.94
CA GLY A 43 13.71 -7.39 -29.53
C GLY A 43 14.01 -6.02 -30.15
N LYS A 44 14.20 -5.99 -31.49
CA LYS A 44 14.51 -4.76 -32.23
C LYS A 44 13.33 -3.80 -32.33
N ASP A 45 12.11 -4.30 -32.15
CA ASP A 45 10.87 -3.49 -32.20
C ASP A 45 10.51 -2.90 -30.82
N ALA A 46 11.36 -3.09 -29.83
CA ALA A 46 11.23 -2.47 -28.53
C ALA A 46 11.54 -0.97 -28.59
N HIS A 47 10.68 -0.14 -27.99
CA HIS A 47 10.81 1.31 -28.01
C HIS A 47 10.89 1.92 -26.59
N PRO A 48 12.05 1.92 -25.92
CA PRO A 48 12.20 2.40 -24.54
C PRO A 48 11.71 3.85 -24.32
N ALA A 49 11.88 4.71 -25.32
CA ALA A 49 11.41 6.10 -25.24
C ALA A 49 9.88 6.22 -25.04
N ARG A 50 9.09 5.30 -25.64
CA ARG A 50 7.63 5.23 -25.43
C ARG A 50 7.28 4.74 -24.05
N TRP A 51 8.03 3.79 -23.50
CA TRP A 51 7.81 3.23 -22.18
C TRP A 51 7.98 4.29 -21.07
N ARG A 52 8.89 5.25 -21.26
CA ARG A 52 9.10 6.34 -20.29
C ARG A 52 7.83 7.14 -20.05
N LYS A 53 7.10 7.49 -21.12
CA LYS A 53 5.83 8.19 -21.00
C LYS A 53 4.78 7.34 -20.30
N VAL A 54 4.65 6.08 -20.72
CA VAL A 54 3.69 5.14 -20.14
C VAL A 54 3.94 4.94 -18.64
N LEU A 55 5.18 4.71 -18.23
CA LEU A 55 5.55 4.52 -16.83
C LEU A 55 5.27 5.74 -15.96
N LYS A 56 5.50 6.94 -16.50
CA LYS A 56 5.22 8.20 -15.80
C LYS A 56 3.71 8.39 -15.54
N ASP A 57 2.88 7.98 -16.50
CA ASP A 57 1.43 8.18 -16.42
C ASP A 57 0.70 6.97 -15.82
N LEU A 58 1.41 5.86 -15.59
CA LEU A 58 0.84 4.61 -15.09
C LEU A 58 0.34 4.76 -13.67
N LYS A 59 -0.94 4.47 -13.47
CA LYS A 59 -1.56 4.31 -12.15
C LYS A 59 -1.72 2.82 -11.85
N TRP A 60 -1.25 2.40 -10.70
CA TRP A 60 -1.33 1.01 -10.28
C TRP A 60 -2.29 0.87 -9.10
N ALA A 61 -3.50 0.40 -9.39
CA ALA A 61 -4.55 0.26 -8.39
C ALA A 61 -4.10 -0.65 -7.23
N GLY A 62 -4.33 -0.19 -6.01
CA GLY A 62 -4.01 -0.93 -4.79
C GLY A 62 -2.51 -1.18 -4.57
N ARG A 63 -1.64 -0.30 -5.05
CA ARG A 63 -0.19 -0.36 -4.80
C ARG A 63 0.32 1.01 -4.37
N MET A 64 0.33 1.28 -3.06
CA MET A 64 0.60 2.60 -2.50
C MET A 64 -0.19 3.69 -3.24
N GLU A 65 -1.45 3.37 -3.59
CA GLU A 65 -2.36 4.24 -4.32
C GLU A 65 -2.96 5.27 -3.38
N GLU A 66 -2.81 6.55 -3.69
CA GLU A 66 -3.51 7.62 -2.97
C GLU A 66 -4.94 7.71 -3.48
N VAL A 67 -5.91 7.38 -2.63
CA VAL A 67 -7.35 7.35 -2.95
C VAL A 67 -8.11 8.60 -2.46
N LEU A 68 -7.57 9.27 -1.46
CA LEU A 68 -7.91 10.62 -1.00
C LEU A 68 -6.61 11.33 -0.59
N PRO A 69 -6.57 12.67 -0.53
CA PRO A 69 -5.39 13.36 -0.04
C PRO A 69 -4.90 12.82 1.31
N GLY A 70 -3.72 12.20 1.32
CA GLY A 70 -3.10 11.59 2.49
C GLY A 70 -3.68 10.23 2.91
N VAL A 71 -4.56 9.61 2.12
CA VAL A 71 -5.08 8.25 2.35
C VAL A 71 -4.56 7.32 1.27
N TYR A 72 -3.79 6.34 1.67
CA TYR A 72 -3.14 5.38 0.78
C TYR A 72 -3.69 3.98 1.00
N VAL A 73 -3.89 3.23 -0.08
CA VAL A 73 -4.25 1.82 -0.04
C VAL A 73 -3.15 0.98 -0.67
N ASP A 74 -2.85 -0.15 -0.06
CA ASP A 74 -1.89 -1.13 -0.58
C ASP A 74 -2.43 -2.56 -0.42
N GLY A 75 -2.36 -3.34 -1.48
CA GLY A 75 -2.80 -4.73 -1.48
C GLY A 75 -1.79 -5.72 -0.88
N ALA A 76 -0.84 -5.25 -0.06
CA ALA A 76 0.11 -6.13 0.64
C ALA A 76 -0.66 -7.12 1.54
N HIS A 77 -0.53 -8.42 1.23
CA HIS A 77 -1.26 -9.50 1.87
C HIS A 77 -0.39 -10.74 2.15
N ASN A 78 0.92 -10.59 2.11
CA ASN A 78 1.91 -11.59 2.49
C ASN A 78 3.15 -10.91 3.07
N ILE A 79 4.04 -11.69 3.67
CA ILE A 79 5.20 -11.18 4.41
C ILE A 79 6.09 -10.32 3.51
N SER A 80 6.41 -10.77 2.30
CA SER A 80 7.30 -10.04 1.39
C SER A 80 6.69 -8.71 0.92
N ALA A 81 5.37 -8.68 0.66
CA ALA A 81 4.67 -7.47 0.29
C ALA A 81 4.58 -6.48 1.46
N VAL A 82 4.33 -6.97 2.68
CA VAL A 82 4.32 -6.13 3.90
C VAL A 82 5.71 -5.55 4.16
N ASP A 83 6.77 -6.33 4.00
CA ASP A 83 8.15 -5.83 4.11
C ASP A 83 8.42 -4.71 3.08
N ALA A 84 8.05 -4.92 1.82
CA ALA A 84 8.18 -3.91 0.78
C ALA A 84 7.35 -2.64 1.07
N PHE A 85 6.13 -2.81 1.61
CA PHE A 85 5.30 -1.72 2.07
C PHE A 85 5.98 -0.93 3.20
N THR A 86 6.51 -1.60 4.23
CA THR A 86 7.15 -0.91 5.37
C THR A 86 8.34 -0.06 4.95
N ARG A 87 9.07 -0.47 3.91
CA ARG A 87 10.15 0.32 3.32
C ARG A 87 9.67 1.52 2.51
N SER A 88 8.42 1.52 2.10
CA SER A 88 7.80 2.59 1.30
C SER A 88 7.14 3.67 2.14
N VAL A 89 6.86 3.41 3.42
CA VAL A 89 6.31 4.41 4.34
C VAL A 89 7.42 5.40 4.72
N PRO A 90 7.24 6.71 4.45
CA PRO A 90 8.22 7.73 4.82
C PRO A 90 8.41 7.78 6.33
N LYS A 91 9.65 7.81 6.79
CA LYS A 91 10.00 7.81 8.22
C LYS A 91 10.02 9.22 8.84
N ASP A 92 10.14 10.24 8.01
CA ASP A 92 10.45 11.61 8.44
C ASP A 92 9.28 12.58 8.24
N GLU A 93 8.10 12.13 7.83
CA GLU A 93 6.98 12.99 7.43
C GLU A 93 5.79 12.95 8.39
N GLY A 94 6.02 13.21 9.67
CA GLY A 94 4.94 13.33 10.66
C GLY A 94 4.31 11.99 11.06
N GLY A 95 3.19 12.05 11.76
CA GLY A 95 2.44 10.88 12.22
C GLY A 95 1.62 10.21 11.13
N TYR A 96 1.22 8.97 11.36
CA TYR A 96 0.33 8.23 10.46
C TYR A 96 -0.48 7.18 11.22
N ILE A 97 -1.60 6.79 10.63
CA ILE A 97 -2.49 5.73 11.13
C ILE A 97 -2.42 4.56 10.17
N ILE A 98 -2.39 3.34 10.69
CA ILE A 98 -2.50 2.12 9.90
C ILE A 98 -3.88 1.51 10.12
N VAL A 99 -4.63 1.30 9.03
CA VAL A 99 -5.85 0.48 8.99
C VAL A 99 -5.48 -0.88 8.41
N PHE A 100 -5.77 -1.94 9.17
CA PHE A 100 -5.36 -3.29 8.80
C PHE A 100 -6.51 -4.28 8.89
N SER A 101 -6.57 -5.18 7.93
CA SER A 101 -7.34 -6.42 8.01
C SER A 101 -6.63 -7.52 7.22
N ALA A 102 -7.01 -8.77 7.48
CA ALA A 102 -6.40 -9.90 6.80
C ALA A 102 -7.43 -11.01 6.51
N VAL A 103 -7.09 -11.93 5.63
CA VAL A 103 -7.84 -13.15 5.38
C VAL A 103 -7.19 -14.34 6.12
N LYS A 104 -8.02 -15.31 6.53
CA LYS A 104 -7.65 -16.44 7.40
C LYS A 104 -6.54 -17.34 6.83
N ASP A 105 -6.46 -17.45 5.51
CA ASP A 105 -5.52 -18.32 4.80
C ASP A 105 -4.12 -17.70 4.64
N LYS A 106 -3.86 -16.52 5.21
CA LYS A 106 -2.57 -15.84 5.16
C LYS A 106 -1.81 -15.94 6.49
N GLU A 107 -0.51 -15.77 6.42
CA GLU A 107 0.39 -15.72 7.59
C GLU A 107 0.29 -14.34 8.29
N TYR A 108 -0.95 -13.93 8.62
CA TYR A 108 -1.22 -12.58 9.14
C TYR A 108 -0.50 -12.27 10.45
N GLU A 109 -0.23 -13.25 11.29
CA GLU A 109 0.55 -13.04 12.52
C GLU A 109 1.98 -12.59 12.21
N LYS A 110 2.64 -13.21 11.22
CA LYS A 110 3.96 -12.77 10.76
C LYS A 110 3.92 -11.40 10.10
N MET A 111 2.83 -11.11 9.36
CA MET A 111 2.62 -9.79 8.76
C MET A 111 2.50 -8.72 9.84
N VAL A 112 1.71 -8.95 10.89
CA VAL A 112 1.55 -8.04 12.03
C VAL A 112 2.87 -7.83 12.77
N SER A 113 3.58 -8.93 13.07
CA SER A 113 4.90 -8.85 13.71
C SER A 113 5.87 -7.97 12.90
N MET A 114 5.89 -8.13 11.57
CA MET A 114 6.73 -7.33 10.68
C MET A 114 6.32 -5.85 10.65
N LEU A 115 5.02 -5.56 10.59
CA LEU A 115 4.51 -4.18 10.64
C LEU A 115 4.92 -3.50 11.94
N CYS A 116 4.68 -4.14 13.09
CA CYS A 116 4.99 -3.58 14.40
C CYS A 116 6.49 -3.40 14.64
N LYS A 117 7.32 -4.28 14.07
CA LYS A 117 8.78 -4.18 14.16
C LYS A 117 9.34 -3.00 13.36
N ASN A 118 8.78 -2.73 12.18
CA ASN A 118 9.36 -1.79 11.22
C ASN A 118 8.68 -0.42 11.22
N LEU A 119 7.46 -0.31 11.75
CA LEU A 119 6.64 0.90 11.74
C LEU A 119 6.20 1.31 13.15
N GLN A 120 6.09 2.61 13.36
CA GLN A 120 5.66 3.22 14.61
C GLN A 120 4.54 4.23 14.35
N PRO A 121 3.33 3.78 13.94
CA PRO A 121 2.20 4.67 13.73
C PRO A 121 1.72 5.28 15.04
N ASP A 122 0.93 6.35 14.95
CA ASP A 122 0.23 6.90 16.12
C ASP A 122 -0.81 5.90 16.65
N MET A 123 -1.39 5.11 15.74
CA MET A 123 -2.41 4.11 16.05
C MET A 123 -2.50 3.04 14.96
N TYR A 124 -2.84 1.83 15.39
CA TYR A 124 -3.39 0.78 14.53
C TYR A 124 -4.90 0.72 14.68
N ILE A 125 -5.63 0.69 13.58
CA ILE A 125 -7.05 0.39 13.51
C ILE A 125 -7.20 -0.94 12.80
N VAL A 126 -7.76 -1.91 13.51
CA VAL A 126 -7.91 -3.28 13.01
C VAL A 126 -9.39 -3.54 12.76
N THR A 127 -9.71 -4.09 11.60
CA THR A 127 -11.11 -4.31 11.21
C THR A 127 -11.31 -5.69 10.59
N HIS A 128 -12.58 -6.11 10.53
CA HIS A 128 -13.03 -7.30 9.82
C HIS A 128 -13.36 -6.97 8.36
N ILE A 129 -13.04 -7.90 7.45
CA ILE A 129 -13.51 -7.86 6.05
C ILE A 129 -14.82 -8.64 6.01
N GLU A 130 -15.89 -8.04 5.48
CA GLU A 130 -17.22 -8.67 5.33
C GLU A 130 -17.19 -9.76 4.25
N ASP A 131 -16.36 -10.78 4.45
CA ASP A 131 -16.20 -11.96 3.62
C ASP A 131 -15.95 -13.18 4.52
N ALA A 132 -16.42 -14.35 4.14
CA ALA A 132 -16.24 -15.59 4.90
C ALA A 132 -14.76 -15.94 5.17
N ARG A 133 -13.84 -15.43 4.35
CA ARG A 133 -12.39 -15.58 4.50
C ARG A 133 -11.77 -14.52 5.40
N GLY A 134 -12.50 -13.44 5.74
CA GLY A 134 -12.02 -12.40 6.64
C GLY A 134 -11.65 -12.96 8.01
N GLU A 135 -10.49 -12.56 8.55
CA GLU A 135 -10.13 -12.90 9.92
C GLU A 135 -10.89 -12.02 10.91
N ASP A 136 -11.17 -12.53 12.08
CA ASP A 136 -11.86 -11.83 13.15
C ASP A 136 -11.06 -10.61 13.64
N ALA A 137 -11.72 -9.46 13.74
CA ALA A 137 -11.06 -8.20 14.11
C ALA A 137 -10.49 -8.25 15.54
N LYS A 138 -11.18 -8.92 16.48
CA LYS A 138 -10.73 -9.03 17.89
C LYS A 138 -9.49 -9.91 17.97
N ARG A 139 -9.47 -11.00 17.18
CA ARG A 139 -8.31 -11.88 17.08
C ARG A 139 -7.10 -11.13 16.52
N LEU A 140 -7.26 -10.42 15.39
CA LEU A 140 -6.20 -9.58 14.82
C LEU A 140 -5.73 -8.52 15.83
N GLY A 141 -6.66 -7.84 16.51
CA GLY A 141 -6.33 -6.85 17.53
C GLY A 141 -5.56 -7.44 18.71
N SER A 142 -5.86 -8.67 19.12
CA SER A 142 -5.11 -9.37 20.17
C SER A 142 -3.68 -9.68 19.74
N ILE A 143 -3.48 -10.03 18.47
CA ILE A 143 -2.14 -10.28 17.91
C ILE A 143 -1.35 -8.97 17.86
N PHE A 144 -1.94 -7.87 17.37
CA PHE A 144 -1.25 -6.56 17.36
C PHE A 144 -0.73 -6.19 18.75
N ARG A 145 -1.55 -6.34 19.80
CA ARG A 145 -1.18 -6.02 21.20
C ARG A 145 -0.04 -6.86 21.77
N GLN A 146 0.32 -7.99 21.13
CA GLN A 146 1.49 -8.78 21.51
C GLN A 146 2.81 -8.21 20.94
N TYR A 147 2.72 -7.40 19.88
CA TYR A 147 3.89 -6.92 19.13
C TYR A 147 4.12 -5.40 19.22
N THR A 148 3.18 -4.64 19.86
CA THR A 148 3.31 -3.19 19.96
C THR A 148 2.64 -2.63 21.20
N ASP A 149 3.23 -1.56 21.77
CA ASP A 149 2.64 -0.73 22.82
C ASP A 149 1.83 0.45 22.24
N ARG A 150 1.79 0.59 20.90
CA ARG A 150 1.00 1.63 20.24
C ARG A 150 -0.50 1.36 20.40
N PRO A 151 -1.33 2.41 20.44
CA PRO A 151 -2.78 2.23 20.52
C PRO A 151 -3.30 1.31 19.42
N VAL A 152 -4.14 0.33 19.81
CA VAL A 152 -4.80 -0.61 18.90
C VAL A 152 -6.30 -0.51 19.08
N ARG A 153 -7.00 0.04 18.10
CA ARG A 153 -8.47 0.05 18.02
C ARG A 153 -8.96 -1.13 17.20
N VAL A 154 -10.02 -1.75 17.68
CA VAL A 154 -10.69 -2.87 17.00
C VAL A 154 -12.09 -2.42 16.63
N LEU A 155 -12.42 -2.47 15.34
CA LEU A 155 -13.71 -2.07 14.79
C LEU A 155 -14.19 -3.18 13.85
N GLU A 156 -15.45 -3.55 13.93
CA GLU A 156 -16.01 -4.68 13.18
C GLU A 156 -16.30 -4.32 11.70
N SER A 157 -16.49 -3.03 11.40
CA SER A 157 -16.84 -2.56 10.07
C SER A 157 -15.68 -1.79 9.44
N VAL A 158 -15.40 -2.06 8.15
CA VAL A 158 -14.42 -1.30 7.35
C VAL A 158 -14.81 0.17 7.25
N LYS A 159 -16.12 0.47 7.16
CA LYS A 159 -16.64 1.84 7.15
C LYS A 159 -16.30 2.57 8.43
N ASP A 160 -16.57 1.97 9.58
CA ASP A 160 -16.26 2.58 10.89
C ASP A 160 -14.75 2.76 11.08
N ALA A 161 -13.95 1.80 10.59
CA ALA A 161 -12.49 1.89 10.62
C ALA A 161 -11.97 3.08 9.79
N LEU A 162 -12.46 3.24 8.57
CA LEU A 162 -12.11 4.36 7.71
C LEU A 162 -12.55 5.70 8.30
N MET A 163 -13.80 5.81 8.74
CA MET A 163 -14.35 7.03 9.32
C MET A 163 -13.62 7.43 10.60
N THR A 164 -13.29 6.46 11.45
CA THR A 164 -12.49 6.69 12.66
C THR A 164 -11.09 7.18 12.30
N ALA A 165 -10.43 6.57 11.32
CA ALA A 165 -9.12 7.00 10.85
C ALA A 165 -9.16 8.44 10.32
N LEU A 166 -10.15 8.76 9.48
CA LEU A 166 -10.33 10.10 8.92
C LEU A 166 -10.58 11.16 10.00
N ALA A 167 -11.42 10.84 11.00
CA ALA A 167 -11.73 11.76 12.10
C ALA A 167 -10.52 12.03 13.01
N GLN A 168 -9.60 11.07 13.14
CA GLN A 168 -8.47 11.17 14.07
C GLN A 168 -7.14 11.56 13.44
N ARG A 169 -7.03 11.52 12.13
CA ARG A 169 -5.74 11.75 11.46
C ARG A 169 -5.21 13.19 11.59
N GLY A 170 -6.09 14.19 11.75
CA GLY A 170 -5.66 15.60 11.59
C GLY A 170 -4.97 15.80 10.25
N SER A 171 -3.68 16.18 10.27
CA SER A 171 -2.82 16.28 9.09
C SER A 171 -2.04 14.99 8.76
N HIS A 172 -2.19 13.93 9.55
CA HIS A 172 -1.43 12.68 9.41
C HIS A 172 -1.94 11.86 8.23
N ARG A 173 -1.09 10.99 7.72
CA ARG A 173 -1.45 10.05 6.65
C ARG A 173 -2.19 8.83 7.20
N ILE A 174 -2.98 8.20 6.35
CA ILE A 174 -3.63 6.92 6.61
C ILE A 174 -3.11 5.92 5.59
N TYR A 175 -2.69 4.75 6.05
CA TYR A 175 -2.32 3.63 5.21
C TYR A 175 -3.24 2.44 5.50
N CYS A 176 -3.92 1.94 4.48
CA CYS A 176 -4.83 0.79 4.56
C CYS A 176 -4.19 -0.39 3.84
N LEU A 177 -3.98 -1.51 4.53
CA LEU A 177 -3.34 -2.69 3.95
C LEU A 177 -3.72 -4.01 4.66
N GLY A 178 -3.20 -5.12 4.13
CA GLY A 178 -3.33 -6.47 4.68
C GLY A 178 -4.21 -7.37 3.81
N SER A 179 -5.03 -6.80 2.92
CA SER A 179 -5.86 -7.55 1.98
C SER A 179 -6.24 -6.71 0.77
N LEU A 180 -6.33 -7.35 -0.40
CA LEU A 180 -6.92 -6.73 -1.59
C LEU A 180 -8.42 -6.45 -1.42
N TYR A 181 -9.14 -7.25 -0.60
CA TYR A 181 -10.54 -7.00 -0.28
C TYR A 181 -10.71 -5.70 0.51
N LEU A 182 -9.88 -5.48 1.55
CA LEU A 182 -9.87 -4.23 2.29
C LEU A 182 -9.64 -3.04 1.35
N THR A 183 -8.65 -3.16 0.45
CA THR A 183 -8.35 -2.13 -0.55
C THR A 183 -9.57 -1.82 -1.43
N GLY A 184 -10.29 -2.84 -1.91
CA GLY A 184 -11.51 -2.67 -2.68
C GLY A 184 -12.60 -1.95 -1.90
N MET A 185 -12.93 -2.43 -0.71
CA MET A 185 -13.96 -1.85 0.16
C MET A 185 -13.67 -0.37 0.53
N ILE A 186 -12.41 -0.04 0.84
CA ILE A 186 -12.01 1.36 1.11
C ILE A 186 -12.26 2.24 -0.13
N LYS A 187 -11.94 1.75 -1.32
CA LYS A 187 -12.14 2.51 -2.56
C LYS A 187 -13.62 2.73 -2.87
N GLU A 188 -14.46 1.71 -2.67
CA GLU A 188 -15.92 1.80 -2.83
C GLU A 188 -16.51 2.83 -1.87
N LEU A 189 -16.19 2.75 -0.58
CA LEU A 189 -16.66 3.71 0.43
C LEU A 189 -16.27 5.15 0.10
N ILE A 190 -15.06 5.37 -0.42
CA ILE A 190 -14.60 6.71 -0.82
C ILE A 190 -15.36 7.22 -2.05
N GLN A 191 -15.71 6.35 -3.00
CA GLN A 191 -16.50 6.73 -4.17
C GLN A 191 -17.93 7.11 -3.77
N GLU A 192 -18.57 6.36 -2.86
CA GLU A 192 -19.89 6.69 -2.32
C GLU A 192 -19.91 8.09 -1.68
N VAL A 193 -18.95 8.38 -0.81
CA VAL A 193 -18.84 9.70 -0.13
C VAL A 193 -18.68 10.85 -1.13
N ASN A 194 -17.95 10.64 -2.24
CA ASN A 194 -17.76 11.67 -3.26
C ASN A 194 -18.98 11.84 -4.20
N THR A 195 -19.89 10.87 -4.23
CA THR A 195 -21.09 10.93 -5.06
C THR A 195 -22.23 11.63 -4.33
N ASP A 196 -22.22 11.59 -2.99
CA ASP A 196 -23.25 12.19 -2.12
C ASP A 196 -22.91 13.65 -1.71
N ALA A 197 -21.77 14.20 -2.14
CA ALA A 197 -21.30 15.56 -1.85
C ALA A 197 -21.43 16.48 -3.08
#